data_2b73cb81659c939a22cced88f917233e
#
_entry.id   2b73cb81659c939a22cced88f917233e
#
_cell.length_a   1.000
_cell.length_b   1.000
_cell.length_c   1.000
_cell.angle_alpha   90.00
_cell.angle_beta   90.00
_cell.angle_gamma   90.00
#
_symmetry.space_group_name_H-M   'P 1'
#
loop_
_entity.id
_entity.type
_entity.pdbx_description
1 polymer ?
#
loop_
_entity_poly.entity_id
_entity_poly.type
_entity_poly.pdbx_seq_one_letter_code
_entity_poly.pdbx_strand_id
1 'polypeptide(L)'
;AISILIFVGAMAKSSQFPLHVWLPDTMDSPTPVSALMHAGIVNAGGFLLNRLAPFYVISPNTLHLVFVVGLLTVLLGASVMLAQNDIKKMLGFSTVAQMGYMIMECGLGAFALAIFHLIAHGLFKASLFLHSGQGIHGSREEPKSPDPSAHELKISFNQLSFITGLIITLILPLIILLIAHDMLNIPLQDAHGAVILLFFAWIT
;
A
#
# COMPACT_ATOMS: atom_id res chain seq x y z
N ALA A 1 27.06 10.50 2.35
CA ALA A 1 26.68 11.28 1.14
C ALA A 1 26.05 10.39 0.07
N ILE A 2 26.68 9.29 -0.33
CA ILE A 2 26.19 8.41 -1.43
C ILE A 2 24.80 7.82 -1.10
N SER A 3 24.59 7.30 0.10
CA SER A 3 23.30 6.73 0.54
C SER A 3 22.14 7.73 0.44
N ILE A 4 22.40 9.01 0.73
CA ILE A 4 21.38 10.06 0.59
C ILE A 4 21.05 10.32 -0.88
N LEU A 5 22.03 10.39 -1.77
CA LEU A 5 21.80 10.60 -3.20
C LEU A 5 20.99 9.46 -3.82
N ILE A 6 21.32 8.21 -3.46
CA ILE A 6 20.54 7.03 -3.87
C ILE A 6 19.13 7.12 -3.34
N PHE A 7 18.95 7.55 -2.08
CA PHE A 7 17.63 7.73 -1.48
C PHE A 7 16.79 8.78 -2.20
N VAL A 8 17.38 9.92 -2.58
CA VAL A 8 16.67 10.96 -3.37
C VAL A 8 16.16 10.39 -4.71
N GLY A 9 16.97 9.58 -5.38
CA GLY A 9 16.54 8.86 -6.59
C GLY A 9 15.38 7.87 -6.33
N ALA A 10 15.45 7.14 -5.21
CA ALA A 10 14.40 6.24 -4.77
C ALA A 10 13.11 7.00 -4.42
N MET A 11 13.21 8.13 -3.74
CA MET A 11 12.07 9.03 -3.43
C MET A 11 11.33 9.47 -4.70
N ALA A 12 12.06 9.93 -5.71
CA ALA A 12 11.47 10.38 -6.96
C ALA A 12 10.71 9.23 -7.65
N LYS A 13 11.29 8.03 -7.68
CA LYS A 13 10.69 6.87 -8.34
C LYS A 13 9.50 6.28 -7.59
N SER A 14 9.53 6.28 -6.26
CA SER A 14 8.46 5.75 -5.39
C SER A 14 7.54 6.83 -4.84
N SER A 15 7.43 7.97 -5.51
CA SER A 15 6.47 9.03 -5.17
C SER A 15 6.48 9.46 -3.71
N GLN A 16 7.68 9.65 -3.13
CA GLN A 16 7.80 10.14 -1.77
C GLN A 16 7.67 11.66 -1.71
N PHE A 17 7.11 12.18 -0.63
CA PHE A 17 7.08 13.63 -0.40
C PHE A 17 8.51 14.22 -0.38
N PRO A 18 8.76 15.35 -1.06
CA PRO A 18 7.84 16.19 -1.85
C PRO A 18 7.69 15.77 -3.33
N LEU A 19 8.32 14.70 -3.79
CA LEU A 19 8.40 14.29 -5.19
C LEU A 19 7.24 13.39 -5.64
N HIS A 20 6.08 13.45 -4.97
CA HIS A 20 4.94 12.54 -5.19
C HIS A 20 3.93 13.01 -6.24
N VAL A 21 4.00 14.28 -6.66
CA VAL A 21 2.95 14.96 -7.46
C VAL A 21 2.66 14.27 -8.79
N TRP A 22 3.66 13.65 -9.41
CA TRP A 22 3.53 13.02 -10.72
C TRP A 22 2.64 11.76 -10.72
N LEU A 23 2.53 11.06 -9.59
CA LEU A 23 1.84 9.76 -9.54
C LEU A 23 0.31 9.88 -9.69
N PRO A 24 -0.39 10.81 -9.00
CA PRO A 24 -1.81 11.06 -9.23
C PRO A 24 -2.15 11.49 -10.66
N ASP A 25 -1.25 12.20 -11.35
CA ASP A 25 -1.47 12.64 -12.73
C ASP A 25 -1.49 11.48 -13.73
N THR A 26 -0.97 10.30 -13.35
CA THR A 26 -1.01 9.09 -14.18
C THR A 26 -2.37 8.40 -14.19
N MET A 27 -3.34 8.87 -13.40
CA MET A 27 -4.67 8.25 -13.27
C MET A 27 -5.54 8.33 -14.52
N ASP A 28 -5.27 9.26 -15.42
CA ASP A 28 -6.00 9.40 -16.69
C ASP A 28 -5.68 8.28 -17.69
N SER A 29 -4.66 7.46 -17.40
CA SER A 29 -4.26 6.33 -18.23
C SER A 29 -5.31 5.18 -18.21
N PRO A 30 -5.33 4.30 -19.23
CA PRO A 30 -6.15 3.09 -19.22
C PRO A 30 -5.87 2.20 -18.01
N THR A 31 -6.89 1.49 -17.51
CA THR A 31 -6.80 0.69 -16.29
C THR A 31 -5.64 -0.32 -16.26
N PRO A 32 -5.29 -1.05 -17.34
CA PRO A 32 -4.13 -1.94 -17.33
C PRO A 32 -2.80 -1.20 -17.15
N VAL A 33 -2.68 0.00 -17.73
CA VAL A 33 -1.48 0.84 -17.59
C VAL A 33 -1.38 1.36 -16.16
N SER A 34 -2.50 1.84 -15.58
CA SER A 34 -2.55 2.26 -14.17
C SER A 34 -2.18 1.09 -13.25
N ALA A 35 -2.69 -0.11 -13.51
CA ALA A 35 -2.32 -1.30 -12.75
C ALA A 35 -0.82 -1.57 -12.79
N LEU A 36 -0.19 -1.54 -13.97
CA LEU A 36 1.25 -1.74 -14.12
C LEU A 36 2.08 -0.67 -13.40
N MET A 37 1.65 0.59 -13.50
CA MET A 37 2.33 1.72 -12.84
C MET A 37 2.29 1.60 -11.32
N HIS A 38 1.10 1.39 -10.76
CA HIS A 38 0.87 1.41 -9.31
C HIS A 38 1.22 0.09 -8.61
N ALA A 39 1.14 -1.04 -9.31
CA ALA A 39 1.51 -2.34 -8.76
C ALA A 39 2.98 -2.70 -8.99
N GLY A 40 3.62 -2.14 -10.02
CA GLY A 40 4.98 -2.53 -10.43
C GLY A 40 5.97 -1.38 -10.31
N ILE A 41 5.87 -0.41 -11.20
CA ILE A 41 6.94 0.59 -11.44
C ILE A 41 7.23 1.45 -10.21
N VAL A 42 6.20 1.84 -9.46
CA VAL A 42 6.34 2.68 -8.26
C VAL A 42 7.07 1.97 -7.11
N ASN A 43 7.06 0.64 -7.10
CA ASN A 43 7.74 -0.16 -6.07
C ASN A 43 9.27 -0.14 -6.20
N ALA A 44 9.82 0.37 -7.32
CA ALA A 44 11.23 0.31 -7.62
C ALA A 44 12.14 1.01 -6.58
N GLY A 45 11.67 2.08 -5.94
CA GLY A 45 12.46 2.76 -4.90
C GLY A 45 12.65 1.91 -3.65
N GLY A 46 11.60 1.28 -3.15
CA GLY A 46 11.69 0.35 -2.02
C GLY A 46 12.54 -0.88 -2.36
N PHE A 47 12.39 -1.41 -3.56
CA PHE A 47 13.26 -2.49 -4.06
C PHE A 47 14.74 -2.06 -4.08
N LEU A 48 15.04 -0.85 -4.56
CA LEU A 48 16.39 -0.31 -4.60
C LEU A 48 17.01 -0.20 -3.19
N LEU A 49 16.25 0.34 -2.22
CA LEU A 49 16.70 0.43 -0.83
C LEU A 49 17.01 -0.95 -0.24
N ASN A 50 16.13 -1.92 -0.48
CA ASN A 50 16.34 -3.31 -0.07
C ASN A 50 17.59 -3.91 -0.69
N ARG A 51 17.80 -3.72 -1.98
CA ARG A 51 18.97 -4.25 -2.70
C ARG A 51 20.28 -3.68 -2.17
N LEU A 52 20.24 -2.44 -1.68
CA LEU A 52 21.37 -1.71 -1.12
C LEU A 52 21.34 -1.66 0.41
N ALA A 53 20.56 -2.51 1.06
CA ALA A 53 20.43 -2.57 2.53
C ALA A 53 21.77 -2.54 3.28
N PRO A 54 22.83 -3.27 2.88
CA PRO A 54 24.11 -3.21 3.58
C PRO A 54 24.72 -1.80 3.68
N PHE A 55 24.51 -0.94 2.65
CA PHE A 55 24.99 0.45 2.67
C PHE A 55 24.19 1.33 3.63
N TYR A 56 22.89 1.03 3.81
CA TYR A 56 22.02 1.79 4.71
C TYR A 56 22.23 1.42 6.17
N VAL A 57 22.48 0.14 6.46
CA VAL A 57 22.75 -0.35 7.82
C VAL A 57 24.00 0.33 8.42
N ILE A 58 25.02 0.62 7.61
CA ILE A 58 26.24 1.33 8.03
C ILE A 58 25.99 2.84 8.28
N SER A 59 24.86 3.37 7.80
CA SER A 59 24.55 4.81 7.83
C SER A 59 23.26 5.10 8.63
N PRO A 60 23.25 5.00 9.96
CA PRO A 60 22.04 5.15 10.78
C PRO A 60 21.35 6.51 10.58
N ASN A 61 22.09 7.59 10.39
CA ASN A 61 21.51 8.91 10.12
C ASN A 61 20.70 8.93 8.81
N THR A 62 21.11 8.14 7.80
CA THR A 62 20.34 8.03 6.56
C THR A 62 19.08 7.20 6.78
N LEU A 63 19.11 6.15 7.60
CA LEU A 63 17.91 5.37 7.95
C LEU A 63 16.89 6.24 8.68
N HIS A 64 17.30 7.10 9.63
CA HIS A 64 16.37 8.04 10.25
C HIS A 64 15.73 9.00 9.23
N LEU A 65 16.50 9.52 8.28
CA LEU A 65 15.95 10.35 7.22
C LEU A 65 14.94 9.58 6.36
N VAL A 66 15.26 8.34 5.97
CA VAL A 66 14.36 7.44 5.22
C VAL A 66 13.07 7.23 5.99
N PHE A 67 13.15 6.96 7.28
CA PHE A 67 11.99 6.79 8.16
C PHE A 67 11.11 8.03 8.20
N VAL A 68 11.70 9.20 8.46
CA VAL A 68 10.95 10.47 8.57
C VAL A 68 10.25 10.82 7.25
N VAL A 69 10.94 10.68 6.12
CA VAL A 69 10.33 10.93 4.80
C VAL A 69 9.19 9.94 4.52
N GLY A 70 9.37 8.66 4.83
CA GLY A 70 8.33 7.65 4.71
C GLY A 70 7.10 8.00 5.56
N LEU A 71 7.30 8.35 6.83
CA LEU A 71 6.23 8.75 7.74
C LEU A 71 5.44 9.97 7.23
N LEU A 72 6.15 11.02 6.80
CA LEU A 72 5.52 12.21 6.23
C LEU A 72 4.70 11.87 4.98
N THR A 73 5.23 10.99 4.12
CA THR A 73 4.53 10.54 2.92
C THR A 73 3.26 9.76 3.26
N VAL A 74 3.31 8.89 4.28
CA VAL A 74 2.11 8.16 4.77
C VAL A 74 1.04 9.15 5.22
N LEU A 75 1.40 10.07 6.11
CA LEU A 75 0.43 11.01 6.68
C LEU A 75 -0.22 11.88 5.60
N LEU A 76 0.58 12.40 4.67
CA LEU A 76 0.08 13.22 3.56
C LEU A 76 -0.75 12.38 2.58
N GLY A 77 -0.25 11.24 2.15
CA GLY A 77 -0.94 10.36 1.20
C GLY A 77 -2.28 9.87 1.72
N ALA A 78 -2.33 9.41 2.98
CA ALA A 78 -3.56 8.97 3.63
C ALA A 78 -4.56 10.12 3.83
N SER A 79 -4.10 11.29 4.24
CA SER A 79 -4.98 12.46 4.43
C SER A 79 -5.61 12.92 3.11
N VAL A 80 -4.81 13.00 2.04
CA VAL A 80 -5.30 13.41 0.73
C VAL A 80 -6.21 12.34 0.12
N MET A 81 -5.92 11.05 0.33
CA MET A 81 -6.77 9.93 -0.11
C MET A 81 -8.20 10.07 0.41
N LEU A 82 -8.36 10.41 1.69
CA LEU A 82 -9.69 10.58 2.31
C LEU A 82 -10.48 11.77 1.75
N ALA A 83 -9.80 12.75 1.17
CA ALA A 83 -10.42 13.93 0.57
C ALA A 83 -10.78 13.76 -0.92
N GLN A 84 -10.44 12.62 -1.55
CA GLN A 84 -10.71 12.38 -2.97
C GLN A 84 -12.12 11.85 -3.19
N ASN A 85 -12.82 12.43 -4.19
CA ASN A 85 -14.13 11.95 -4.65
C ASN A 85 -14.04 11.01 -5.86
N ASP A 86 -12.88 10.91 -6.49
CA ASP A 86 -12.63 10.06 -7.66
C ASP A 86 -11.94 8.77 -7.20
N ILE A 87 -12.51 7.62 -7.57
CA ILE A 87 -12.02 6.29 -7.17
C ILE A 87 -10.58 6.06 -7.65
N LYS A 88 -10.24 6.46 -8.89
CA LYS A 88 -8.88 6.29 -9.40
C LYS A 88 -7.90 7.18 -8.66
N LYS A 89 -8.24 8.45 -8.41
CA LYS A 89 -7.39 9.37 -7.64
C LYS A 89 -7.21 8.88 -6.20
N MET A 90 -8.27 8.40 -5.57
CA MET A 90 -8.21 7.79 -4.24
C MET A 90 -7.25 6.59 -4.23
N LEU A 91 -7.33 5.68 -5.22
CA LEU A 91 -6.40 4.56 -5.37
C LEU A 91 -4.95 5.02 -5.60
N GLY A 92 -4.76 6.12 -6.32
CA GLY A 92 -3.46 6.75 -6.54
C GLY A 92 -2.82 7.24 -5.25
N PHE A 93 -3.55 8.05 -4.46
CA PHE A 93 -3.05 8.54 -3.17
C PHE A 93 -2.89 7.42 -2.14
N SER A 94 -3.74 6.39 -2.18
CA SER A 94 -3.53 5.17 -1.42
C SER A 94 -2.19 4.50 -1.76
N THR A 95 -1.80 4.51 -3.04
CA THR A 95 -0.48 3.99 -3.46
C THR A 95 0.65 4.87 -2.91
N VAL A 96 0.52 6.21 -2.92
CA VAL A 96 1.51 7.12 -2.31
C VAL A 96 1.70 6.77 -0.83
N ALA A 97 0.60 6.61 -0.07
CA ALA A 97 0.66 6.25 1.34
C ALA A 97 1.36 4.89 1.56
N GLN A 98 1.00 3.87 0.78
CA GLN A 98 1.60 2.54 0.89
C GLN A 98 3.10 2.53 0.53
N MET A 99 3.50 3.33 -0.46
CA MET A 99 4.93 3.52 -0.75
C MET A 99 5.65 4.22 0.41
N GLY A 100 4.98 5.17 1.09
CA GLY A 100 5.47 5.78 2.32
C GLY A 100 5.73 4.74 3.41
N TYR A 101 4.78 3.82 3.64
CA TYR A 101 4.94 2.71 4.59
C TYR A 101 6.15 1.83 4.24
N MET A 102 6.28 1.42 2.99
CA MET A 102 7.40 0.60 2.54
C MET A 102 8.76 1.29 2.76
N ILE A 103 8.85 2.59 2.51
CA ILE A 103 10.05 3.39 2.76
C ILE A 103 10.29 3.53 4.27
N MET A 104 9.25 3.71 5.07
CA MET A 104 9.34 3.76 6.53
C MET A 104 9.85 2.43 7.12
N GLU A 105 9.39 1.29 6.59
CA GLU A 105 9.89 -0.05 6.95
C GLU A 105 11.40 -0.19 6.66
N CYS A 106 11.84 0.28 5.49
CA CYS A 106 13.27 0.33 5.16
C CYS A 106 14.04 1.22 6.15
N GLY A 107 13.46 2.36 6.54
CA GLY A 107 14.04 3.28 7.53
C GLY A 107 14.18 2.69 8.94
N LEU A 108 13.29 1.77 9.31
CA LEU A 108 13.38 0.98 10.55
C LEU A 108 14.39 -0.17 10.46
N GLY A 109 14.98 -0.41 9.28
CA GLY A 109 15.84 -1.56 9.05
C GLY A 109 15.08 -2.87 8.82
N ALA A 110 13.75 -2.84 8.75
CA ALA A 110 12.88 -4.00 8.52
C ALA A 110 12.79 -4.36 7.02
N PHE A 111 13.95 -4.57 6.37
CA PHE A 111 14.06 -4.80 4.93
C PHE A 111 13.27 -6.01 4.44
N ALA A 112 13.22 -7.10 5.21
CA ALA A 112 12.44 -8.28 4.85
C ALA A 112 10.94 -7.97 4.81
N LEU A 113 10.44 -7.16 5.74
CA LEU A 113 9.06 -6.70 5.77
C LEU A 113 8.73 -5.84 4.55
N ALA A 114 9.63 -4.92 4.18
CA ALA A 114 9.46 -4.09 3.00
C ALA A 114 9.38 -4.90 1.69
N ILE A 115 10.11 -6.03 1.56
CA ILE A 115 9.96 -6.95 0.42
C ILE A 115 8.60 -7.63 0.43
N PHE A 116 8.17 -8.12 1.59
CA PHE A 116 6.83 -8.74 1.72
C PHE A 116 5.73 -7.74 1.35
N HIS A 117 5.83 -6.51 1.88
CA HIS A 117 4.90 -5.42 1.56
C HIS A 117 4.88 -5.12 0.04
N LEU A 118 6.04 -5.05 -0.60
CA LEU A 118 6.18 -4.83 -2.03
C LEU A 118 5.40 -5.86 -2.86
N ILE A 119 5.53 -7.15 -2.52
CA ILE A 119 4.85 -8.24 -3.23
C ILE A 119 3.34 -8.18 -2.98
N ALA A 120 2.93 -8.09 -1.71
CA ALA A 120 1.53 -8.06 -1.31
C ALA A 120 0.81 -6.84 -1.89
N HIS A 121 1.42 -5.64 -1.76
CA HIS A 121 0.90 -4.41 -2.33
C HIS A 121 0.77 -4.50 -3.86
N GLY A 122 1.78 -5.04 -4.56
CA GLY A 122 1.75 -5.20 -6.01
C GLY A 122 0.56 -6.03 -6.47
N LEU A 123 0.34 -7.20 -5.87
CA LEU A 123 -0.78 -8.09 -6.19
C LEU A 123 -2.13 -7.43 -5.86
N PHE A 124 -2.25 -6.84 -4.68
CA PHE A 124 -3.48 -6.19 -4.24
C PHE A 124 -3.85 -5.00 -5.13
N LYS A 125 -2.90 -4.11 -5.42
CA LYS A 125 -3.15 -2.94 -6.28
C LYS A 125 -3.45 -3.32 -7.72
N ALA A 126 -2.78 -4.32 -8.29
CA ALA A 126 -3.11 -4.81 -9.62
C ALA A 126 -4.58 -5.24 -9.69
N SER A 127 -5.04 -6.02 -8.71
CA SER A 127 -6.44 -6.48 -8.68
C SER A 127 -7.42 -5.30 -8.55
N LEU A 128 -7.18 -4.34 -7.67
CA LEU A 128 -8.06 -3.18 -7.48
C LEU A 128 -8.16 -2.31 -8.73
N PHE A 129 -7.04 -2.01 -9.39
CA PHE A 129 -7.07 -1.21 -10.61
C PHE A 129 -7.78 -1.93 -11.76
N LEU A 130 -7.57 -3.23 -11.92
CA LEU A 130 -8.26 -4.00 -12.96
C LEU A 130 -9.77 -4.07 -12.71
N HIS A 131 -10.20 -4.24 -11.45
CA HIS A 131 -11.62 -4.25 -11.10
C HIS A 131 -12.30 -2.87 -11.23
N SER A 132 -11.58 -1.78 -10.98
CA SER A 132 -12.13 -0.43 -11.11
C SER A 132 -12.64 -0.14 -12.54
N GLY A 133 -12.04 -0.74 -13.56
CA GLY A 133 -12.49 -0.64 -14.96
C GLY A 133 -13.84 -1.33 -15.22
N GLN A 134 -14.10 -2.44 -14.55
CA GLN A 134 -15.36 -3.20 -14.72
C GLN A 134 -16.57 -2.44 -14.17
N GLY A 135 -16.41 -1.77 -13.02
CA GLY A 135 -17.47 -0.93 -12.44
C GLY A 135 -17.92 0.20 -13.37
N ILE A 136 -16.98 0.81 -14.11
CA ILE A 136 -17.29 1.87 -15.07
C ILE A 136 -18.04 1.31 -16.28
N HIS A 137 -17.70 0.14 -16.77
CA HIS A 137 -18.43 -0.49 -17.88
C HIS A 137 -19.84 -0.90 -17.46
N GLY A 138 -20.02 -1.53 -16.31
CA GLY A 138 -21.33 -1.92 -15.81
C GLY A 138 -22.29 -0.73 -15.64
N SER A 139 -21.81 0.39 -15.08
CA SER A 139 -22.63 1.59 -14.90
C SER A 139 -22.99 2.30 -16.23
N ARG A 140 -22.30 2.02 -17.33
CA ARG A 140 -22.63 2.54 -18.67
C ARG A 140 -23.68 1.70 -19.39
N GLU A 141 -23.81 0.42 -19.04
CA GLU A 141 -24.77 -0.53 -19.64
C GLU A 141 -26.13 -0.49 -18.93
N GLU A 142 -26.22 0.07 -17.73
CA GLU A 142 -27.48 0.24 -17.02
C GLU A 142 -28.37 1.29 -17.73
N PRO A 143 -29.67 0.98 -17.97
CA PRO A 143 -30.60 1.92 -18.58
C PRO A 143 -30.72 3.18 -17.70
N LYS A 144 -30.58 4.35 -18.32
CA LYS A 144 -30.59 5.67 -17.66
C LYS A 144 -31.95 6.08 -17.04
N SER A 145 -32.98 5.28 -17.18
CA SER A 145 -34.29 5.54 -16.57
C SER A 145 -34.35 4.83 -15.22
N PRO A 146 -34.58 5.54 -14.11
CA PRO A 146 -34.86 4.87 -12.86
C PRO A 146 -36.16 4.10 -13.02
N ASP A 147 -36.10 2.80 -12.87
CA ASP A 147 -37.29 1.95 -12.75
C ASP A 147 -37.98 2.33 -11.43
N PRO A 148 -39.23 2.87 -11.46
CA PRO A 148 -39.95 3.25 -10.25
C PRO A 148 -40.16 2.06 -9.28
N SER A 149 -39.95 0.85 -9.76
CA SER A 149 -40.02 -0.40 -8.98
C SER A 149 -38.67 -0.87 -8.42
N ALA A 150 -37.57 -0.16 -8.71
CA ALA A 150 -36.30 -0.44 -8.07
C ALA A 150 -36.42 -0.12 -6.57
N HIS A 151 -37.01 -1.07 -5.86
CA HIS A 151 -36.97 -1.09 -4.39
C HIS A 151 -35.55 -0.77 -3.96
N GLU A 152 -35.44 0.23 -3.08
CA GLU A 152 -34.25 0.51 -2.31
C GLU A 152 -33.54 -0.80 -2.00
N LEU A 153 -32.38 -1.01 -2.59
CA LEU A 153 -31.42 -1.99 -2.12
C LEU A 153 -31.10 -1.57 -0.68
N LYS A 154 -31.98 -1.94 0.25
CA LYS A 154 -31.63 -1.95 1.66
C LYS A 154 -30.45 -2.86 1.76
N ILE A 155 -29.26 -2.27 1.77
CA ILE A 155 -28.06 -2.94 2.25
C ILE A 155 -28.39 -3.22 3.72
N SER A 156 -29.04 -4.34 3.96
CA SER A 156 -29.18 -4.90 5.29
C SER A 156 -27.76 -5.23 5.73
N PHE A 157 -27.13 -4.31 6.44
CA PHE A 157 -25.91 -4.61 7.18
C PHE A 157 -26.27 -5.67 8.21
N ASN A 158 -26.16 -6.92 7.79
CA ASN A 158 -26.35 -8.03 8.70
C ASN A 158 -25.17 -7.98 9.68
N GLN A 159 -25.46 -7.68 10.95
CA GLN A 159 -24.45 -7.60 12.02
C GLN A 159 -23.54 -8.84 12.03
N LEU A 160 -24.11 -10.00 11.69
CA LEU A 160 -23.37 -11.24 11.57
C LEU A 160 -22.31 -11.19 10.45
N SER A 161 -22.63 -10.60 9.31
CA SER A 161 -21.69 -10.42 8.18
C SER A 161 -20.56 -9.45 8.53
N PHE A 162 -20.87 -8.38 9.29
CA PHE A 162 -19.88 -7.42 9.76
C PHE A 162 -18.91 -8.06 10.77
N ILE A 163 -19.43 -8.79 11.75
CA ILE A 163 -18.63 -9.49 12.76
C ILE A 163 -17.74 -10.57 12.10
N THR A 164 -18.30 -11.34 11.16
CA THR A 164 -17.55 -12.35 10.44
C THR A 164 -16.44 -11.71 9.59
N GLY A 165 -16.71 -10.60 8.91
CA GLY A 165 -15.71 -9.83 8.18
C GLY A 165 -14.60 -9.32 9.08
N LEU A 166 -14.95 -8.73 10.23
CA LEU A 166 -13.99 -8.25 11.22
C LEU A 166 -13.10 -9.38 11.77
N ILE A 167 -13.70 -10.54 12.10
CA ILE A 167 -12.98 -11.70 12.60
C ILE A 167 -12.01 -12.24 11.55
N ILE A 168 -12.44 -12.39 10.30
CA ILE A 168 -11.58 -12.85 9.21
C ILE A 168 -10.43 -11.87 8.99
N THR A 169 -10.69 -10.58 8.95
CA THR A 169 -9.68 -9.54 8.73
C THR A 169 -8.63 -9.49 9.85
N LEU A 170 -9.02 -9.77 11.11
CA LEU A 170 -8.10 -9.78 12.25
C LEU A 170 -7.37 -11.12 12.43
N ILE A 171 -8.11 -12.23 12.32
CA ILE A 171 -7.58 -13.56 12.69
C ILE A 171 -6.78 -14.18 11.54
N LEU A 172 -7.18 -14.00 10.28
CA LEU A 172 -6.51 -14.61 9.16
C LEU A 172 -5.04 -14.16 9.00
N PRO A 173 -4.72 -12.85 9.05
CA PRO A 173 -3.33 -12.39 9.02
C PRO A 173 -2.51 -12.89 10.22
N LEU A 174 -3.13 -12.96 11.41
CA LEU A 174 -2.46 -13.49 12.60
C LEU A 174 -2.11 -14.97 12.45
N ILE A 175 -3.02 -15.79 11.92
CA ILE A 175 -2.76 -17.21 11.66
C ILE A 175 -1.65 -17.37 10.61
N ILE A 176 -1.70 -16.60 9.51
CA ILE A 176 -0.67 -16.63 8.47
C ILE A 176 0.70 -16.28 9.06
N LEU A 177 0.75 -15.27 9.93
CA LEU A 177 1.97 -14.85 10.61
C LEU A 177 2.53 -15.92 11.54
N LEU A 178 1.66 -16.57 12.31
CA LEU A 178 2.07 -17.67 13.21
C LEU A 178 2.60 -18.88 12.42
N ILE A 179 1.93 -19.24 11.33
CA ILE A 179 2.37 -20.33 10.44
C ILE A 179 3.72 -19.96 9.79
N ALA A 180 3.85 -18.74 9.28
CA ALA A 180 5.09 -18.28 8.67
C ALA A 180 6.25 -18.24 9.68
N HIS A 181 5.97 -17.83 10.93
CA HIS A 181 6.95 -17.87 12.02
C HIS A 181 7.44 -19.30 12.32
N ASP A 182 6.52 -20.24 12.45
CA ASP A 182 6.82 -21.65 12.74
C ASP A 182 7.58 -22.32 11.58
N MET A 183 7.16 -22.08 10.34
CA MET A 183 7.81 -22.63 9.13
C MET A 183 9.20 -22.05 8.84
N LEU A 184 9.41 -20.78 9.13
CA LEU A 184 10.65 -20.07 8.77
C LEU A 184 11.65 -20.03 9.92
N ASN A 185 11.32 -20.56 11.13
CA ASN A 185 12.16 -20.53 12.32
C ASN A 185 12.75 -19.13 12.60
N ILE A 186 11.97 -18.08 12.38
CA ILE A 186 12.41 -16.70 12.62
C ILE A 186 12.50 -16.49 14.14
N PRO A 187 13.70 -16.22 14.70
CA PRO A 187 13.81 -16.02 16.15
C PRO A 187 13.01 -14.79 16.57
N LEU A 188 12.06 -14.98 17.49
CA LEU A 188 11.24 -13.90 18.09
C LEU A 188 12.04 -12.92 18.96
N GLN A 189 13.37 -13.01 18.98
CA GLN A 189 14.22 -12.10 19.74
C GLN A 189 14.09 -10.65 19.26
N ASP A 190 13.58 -10.43 18.05
CA ASP A 190 13.18 -9.12 17.56
C ASP A 190 11.66 -8.94 17.62
N ALA A 191 11.10 -8.95 18.85
CA ALA A 191 9.67 -8.69 19.09
C ALA A 191 9.15 -7.40 18.42
N HIS A 192 10.03 -6.45 18.15
CA HIS A 192 9.72 -5.23 17.41
C HIS A 192 9.28 -5.52 15.97
N GLY A 193 9.88 -6.50 15.30
CA GLY A 193 9.47 -6.90 13.93
C GLY A 193 8.08 -7.52 13.89
N ALA A 194 7.73 -8.37 14.87
CA ALA A 194 6.41 -9.00 14.96
C ALA A 194 5.30 -7.98 15.26
N VAL A 195 5.56 -7.00 16.15
CA VAL A 195 4.61 -5.92 16.45
C VAL A 195 4.36 -5.04 15.22
N ILE A 196 5.39 -4.71 14.47
CA ILE A 196 5.29 -3.95 13.23
C ILE A 196 4.49 -4.74 12.19
N LEU A 197 4.74 -6.05 12.04
CA LEU A 197 4.00 -6.93 11.14
C LEU A 197 2.51 -7.02 11.51
N LEU A 198 2.18 -7.15 12.80
CA LEU A 198 0.81 -7.11 13.30
C LEU A 198 0.13 -5.77 13.04
N PHE A 199 0.84 -4.67 13.24
CA PHE A 199 0.33 -3.33 12.97
C PHE A 199 0.01 -3.15 11.47
N PHE A 200 0.87 -3.63 10.57
CA PHE A 200 0.62 -3.57 9.14
C PHE A 200 -0.50 -4.51 8.69
N ALA A 201 -0.58 -5.71 9.24
CA ALA A 201 -1.69 -6.63 8.98
C ALA A 201 -3.04 -6.06 9.43
N TRP A 202 -3.02 -5.14 10.39
CA TRP A 202 -4.23 -4.50 10.92
C TRP A 202 -4.67 -3.27 10.11
N ILE A 203 -3.75 -2.61 9.41
CA ILE A 203 -4.01 -1.40 8.61
C ILE A 203 -4.34 -1.72 7.14
N THR A 204 -3.92 -2.89 6.61
CA THR A 204 -4.23 -3.33 5.25
C THR A 204 -5.56 -4.03 5.17
#